data_9620afd6b9105d9557689ceea98339c2
#
_entry.id   9620afd6b9105d9557689ceea98339c2
#
_cell.length_a   1.000
_cell.length_b   1.000
_cell.length_c   1.000
_cell.angle_alpha   90.00
_cell.angle_beta   90.00
_cell.angle_gamma   90.00
#
_symmetry.space_group_name_H-M   'P 1'
#
loop_
_entity.id
_entity.type
_entity.pdbx_description
1 polymer ?
#
loop_
_entity_poly.entity_id
_entity_poly.type
_entity_poly.pdbx_seq_one_letter_code
_entity_poly.pdbx_strand_id
1 'polypeptide(L)'
;MPEGPPVKILVADALADSGVAALSQFHDVDVKTGLSKDELVEVAPAYDAIVVRSATTIDADVIAAASRLKVIARAGVGLDNVDVEAATKAGVIVCNAPQSNIISAAEHTIAMIMALARNIPQANEALKAGRWERSKWNGTELHGKTLGVLGLGRIGTLVAQRANAFGMRLVAYDPFIAPERAGRMGVELRGTVEEVLREADVLTIHLPKTPETVGLLNAESLRTMKPTARIVNVARGGIIDEAALAEALAEGVVAGAAIDVFATEPTTESPLFGLSNVIVTPHLGASTEEAQDKAGTQVAESVNLALAGEFVPDAVNVQGGAIDDLIKPFLPLGEKLGRLYAVLAEGGFHGDVTVEFLGDIADADTRILGLSVLKGMLSTVVAEPVTFVNAPLLADERGLSLREVSDGHSEDYVSLVRVSGTTAEGRTLRVAGTTFQPGDRERLVEVWNTPLDVEPSDHMAFFRYDDRPGVIGTVGSAFGEAGVNIAAAQVGRREVGGEALMALSLDDAVPSGTIEHIVDRIGAHEGRAITLG
;
A
#
# COMPACT_ATOMS: atom_id res chain seq x y z
N MET A 1 17.42 -19.18 -6.26
CA MET A 1 16.04 -19.70 -6.23
C MET A 1 15.86 -20.32 -4.87
N PRO A 2 14.95 -19.85 -4.00
CA PRO A 2 14.72 -20.53 -2.73
C PRO A 2 14.09 -21.90 -2.99
N GLU A 3 14.66 -22.96 -2.40
CA GLU A 3 14.13 -24.32 -2.41
C GLU A 3 12.96 -24.48 -1.42
N GLY A 4 11.89 -23.67 -1.59
CA GLY A 4 10.64 -23.83 -0.86
C GLY A 4 9.58 -24.55 -1.70
N PRO A 5 8.48 -25.06 -1.10
CA PRO A 5 7.38 -25.58 -1.88
C PRO A 5 6.86 -24.50 -2.82
N PRO A 6 6.43 -24.86 -4.07
CA PRO A 6 5.98 -23.88 -5.05
C PRO A 6 4.86 -23.02 -4.45
N VAL A 7 5.02 -21.71 -4.59
CA VAL A 7 4.03 -20.72 -4.15
C VAL A 7 2.79 -20.84 -5.02
N LYS A 8 1.61 -20.97 -4.40
CA LYS A 8 0.33 -21.15 -5.10
C LYS A 8 -0.52 -19.90 -5.03
N ILE A 9 -1.05 -19.51 -6.19
CA ILE A 9 -1.91 -18.33 -6.34
C ILE A 9 -3.29 -18.77 -6.83
N LEU A 10 -4.34 -18.31 -6.15
CA LEU A 10 -5.72 -18.41 -6.62
C LEU A 10 -6.11 -17.12 -7.34
N VAL A 11 -6.54 -17.21 -8.58
CA VAL A 11 -7.23 -16.15 -9.32
C VAL A 11 -8.72 -16.49 -9.29
N ALA A 12 -9.49 -15.83 -8.40
CA ALA A 12 -10.88 -16.18 -8.12
C ALA A 12 -11.90 -15.41 -8.99
N ASP A 13 -11.47 -14.36 -9.68
CA ASP A 13 -12.27 -13.62 -10.67
C ASP A 13 -11.58 -13.59 -12.03
N ALA A 14 -12.34 -13.28 -13.10
CA ALA A 14 -11.77 -13.14 -14.44
C ALA A 14 -10.72 -12.00 -14.48
N LEU A 15 -9.47 -12.36 -14.65
CA LEU A 15 -8.32 -11.46 -14.79
C LEU A 15 -7.90 -11.42 -16.27
N ALA A 16 -7.32 -10.31 -16.73
CA ALA A 16 -6.74 -10.22 -18.06
C ALA A 16 -5.60 -11.23 -18.25
N ASP A 17 -5.48 -11.79 -19.46
CA ASP A 17 -4.48 -12.81 -19.77
C ASP A 17 -3.04 -12.34 -19.47
N SER A 18 -2.75 -11.05 -19.67
CA SER A 18 -1.48 -10.43 -19.34
C SER A 18 -1.13 -10.54 -17.84
N GLY A 19 -2.12 -10.34 -16.95
CA GLY A 19 -1.95 -10.48 -15.51
C GLY A 19 -1.73 -11.95 -15.09
N VAL A 20 -2.52 -12.89 -15.65
CA VAL A 20 -2.35 -14.33 -15.39
C VAL A 20 -0.97 -14.79 -15.87
N ALA A 21 -0.55 -14.36 -17.06
CA ALA A 21 0.76 -14.70 -17.63
C ALA A 21 1.91 -14.17 -16.76
N ALA A 22 1.81 -12.93 -16.25
CA ALA A 22 2.81 -12.33 -15.38
C ALA A 22 2.98 -13.09 -14.04
N LEU A 23 1.88 -13.57 -13.46
CA LEU A 23 1.91 -14.42 -12.27
C LEU A 23 2.47 -15.81 -12.56
N SER A 24 2.02 -16.43 -13.65
CA SER A 24 2.42 -17.79 -14.05
C SER A 24 3.89 -17.91 -14.47
N GLN A 25 4.56 -16.78 -14.70
CA GLN A 25 5.99 -16.77 -14.99
C GLN A 25 6.84 -17.26 -13.81
N PHE A 26 6.35 -17.07 -12.58
CA PHE A 26 7.12 -17.33 -11.35
C PHE A 26 6.40 -18.27 -10.37
N HIS A 27 5.10 -18.48 -10.51
CA HIS A 27 4.26 -19.16 -9.53
C HIS A 27 3.32 -20.19 -10.15
N ASP A 28 2.80 -21.08 -9.31
CA ASP A 28 1.72 -22.03 -9.69
C ASP A 28 0.36 -21.31 -9.54
N VAL A 29 -0.33 -21.07 -10.66
CA VAL A 29 -1.53 -20.24 -10.72
C VAL A 29 -2.76 -21.08 -11.08
N ASP A 30 -3.69 -21.15 -10.15
CA ASP A 30 -5.02 -21.74 -10.36
C ASP A 30 -6.04 -20.64 -10.68
N VAL A 31 -6.69 -20.71 -11.85
CA VAL A 31 -7.79 -19.81 -12.20
C VAL A 31 -9.11 -20.54 -11.94
N LYS A 32 -9.84 -20.13 -10.89
CA LYS A 32 -11.12 -20.72 -10.45
C LYS A 32 -12.14 -19.62 -10.20
N THR A 33 -12.90 -19.26 -11.21
CA THR A 33 -13.89 -18.18 -11.15
C THR A 33 -15.27 -18.67 -10.73
N GLY A 34 -16.04 -17.81 -10.07
CA GLY A 34 -17.43 -18.08 -9.71
C GLY A 34 -17.59 -19.02 -8.52
N LEU A 35 -16.57 -19.13 -7.67
CA LEU A 35 -16.66 -19.88 -6.41
C LEU A 35 -17.69 -19.22 -5.48
N SER A 36 -18.53 -20.03 -4.87
CA SER A 36 -19.35 -19.63 -3.73
C SER A 36 -18.46 -19.34 -2.50
N LYS A 37 -18.99 -18.65 -1.49
CA LYS A 37 -18.26 -18.40 -0.24
C LYS A 37 -17.75 -19.70 0.39
N ASP A 38 -18.61 -20.73 0.48
CA ASP A 38 -18.25 -22.00 1.12
C ASP A 38 -17.13 -22.72 0.36
N GLU A 39 -17.20 -22.75 -0.98
CA GLU A 39 -16.13 -23.30 -1.81
C GLU A 39 -14.82 -22.53 -1.69
N LEU A 40 -14.90 -21.19 -1.59
CA LEU A 40 -13.72 -20.34 -1.40
C LEU A 40 -13.05 -20.61 -0.04
N VAL A 41 -13.82 -20.72 1.04
CA VAL A 41 -13.34 -21.10 2.37
C VAL A 41 -12.67 -22.47 2.36
N GLU A 42 -13.24 -23.45 1.63
CA GLU A 42 -12.69 -24.80 1.51
C GLU A 42 -11.32 -24.83 0.79
N VAL A 43 -11.16 -24.04 -0.27
CA VAL A 43 -9.94 -24.08 -1.09
C VAL A 43 -8.85 -23.12 -0.58
N ALA A 44 -9.20 -22.03 0.10
CA ALA A 44 -8.29 -20.96 0.54
C ALA A 44 -7.04 -21.43 1.29
N PRO A 45 -7.09 -22.48 2.16
CA PRO A 45 -5.91 -22.97 2.88
C PRO A 45 -4.75 -23.44 1.98
N ALA A 46 -5.02 -23.70 0.71
CA ALA A 46 -4.00 -24.22 -0.23
C ALA A 46 -3.16 -23.11 -0.89
N TYR A 47 -3.53 -21.84 -0.73
CA TYR A 47 -2.96 -20.73 -1.48
C TYR A 47 -2.19 -19.73 -0.61
N ASP A 48 -1.11 -19.21 -1.16
CA ASP A 48 -0.27 -18.16 -0.55
C ASP A 48 -0.74 -16.75 -0.98
N ALA A 49 -1.46 -16.65 -2.10
CA ALA A 49 -2.04 -15.40 -2.60
C ALA A 49 -3.43 -15.63 -3.19
N ILE A 50 -4.31 -14.64 -3.05
CA ILE A 50 -5.64 -14.63 -3.69
C ILE A 50 -5.78 -13.33 -4.48
N VAL A 51 -6.08 -13.47 -5.78
CA VAL A 51 -6.35 -12.34 -6.69
C VAL A 51 -7.82 -12.30 -7.04
N VAL A 52 -8.47 -11.17 -6.78
CA VAL A 52 -9.89 -10.95 -7.05
C VAL A 52 -10.13 -9.67 -7.86
N ARG A 53 -11.35 -9.51 -8.34
CA ARG A 53 -11.90 -8.24 -8.83
C ARG A 53 -13.08 -7.82 -7.96
N SER A 54 -14.26 -7.63 -8.53
CA SER A 54 -15.45 -7.18 -7.81
C SER A 54 -16.47 -8.26 -7.55
N ALA A 55 -16.37 -9.43 -8.17
CA ALA A 55 -17.38 -10.49 -8.07
C ALA A 55 -17.19 -11.34 -6.81
N THR A 56 -15.95 -11.59 -6.40
CA THR A 56 -15.61 -12.39 -5.22
C THR A 56 -15.37 -11.51 -4.00
N THR A 57 -15.98 -11.87 -2.87
CA THR A 57 -15.78 -11.20 -1.58
C THR A 57 -14.80 -12.00 -0.72
N ILE A 58 -13.80 -11.30 -0.19
CA ILE A 58 -12.82 -11.86 0.77
C ILE A 58 -13.13 -11.26 2.14
N ASP A 59 -13.94 -11.95 2.90
CA ASP A 59 -14.33 -11.57 4.26
C ASP A 59 -13.46 -12.23 5.33
N ALA A 60 -13.74 -11.93 6.60
CA ALA A 60 -13.00 -12.45 7.74
C ALA A 60 -12.99 -14.00 7.80
N ASP A 61 -14.07 -14.68 7.37
CA ASP A 61 -14.13 -16.14 7.40
C ASP A 61 -13.16 -16.77 6.38
N VAL A 62 -13.10 -16.21 5.17
CA VAL A 62 -12.14 -16.63 4.12
C VAL A 62 -10.71 -16.42 4.59
N ILE A 63 -10.42 -15.24 5.18
CA ILE A 63 -9.08 -14.91 5.69
C ILE A 63 -8.67 -15.84 6.82
N ALA A 64 -9.57 -16.11 7.76
CA ALA A 64 -9.30 -17.02 8.88
C ALA A 64 -9.05 -18.47 8.43
N ALA A 65 -9.70 -18.92 7.36
CA ALA A 65 -9.48 -20.26 6.79
C ALA A 65 -8.13 -20.36 6.05
N ALA A 66 -7.65 -19.28 5.47
CA ALA A 66 -6.49 -19.22 4.58
C ALA A 66 -5.16 -19.18 5.35
N SER A 67 -4.78 -20.25 6.02
CA SER A 67 -3.61 -20.32 6.93
C SER A 67 -2.25 -20.05 6.27
N ARG A 68 -2.15 -20.10 4.94
CA ARG A 68 -0.91 -19.82 4.18
C ARG A 68 -0.90 -18.45 3.52
N LEU A 69 -2.03 -17.72 3.60
CA LEU A 69 -2.23 -16.50 2.85
C LEU A 69 -1.28 -15.39 3.29
N LYS A 70 -0.56 -14.80 2.35
CA LYS A 70 0.38 -13.69 2.54
C LYS A 70 -0.13 -12.40 1.91
N VAL A 71 -0.88 -12.50 0.80
CA VAL A 71 -1.34 -11.34 0.06
C VAL A 71 -2.73 -11.58 -0.57
N ILE A 72 -3.58 -10.56 -0.47
CA ILE A 72 -4.84 -10.41 -1.21
C ILE A 72 -4.65 -9.25 -2.18
N ALA A 73 -4.83 -9.51 -3.49
CA ALA A 73 -4.69 -8.49 -4.51
C ALA A 73 -6.02 -8.27 -5.23
N ARG A 74 -6.50 -7.02 -5.24
CA ARG A 74 -7.71 -6.67 -5.96
C ARG A 74 -7.38 -5.95 -7.26
N ALA A 75 -7.64 -6.59 -8.41
CA ALA A 75 -7.44 -6.01 -9.75
C ALA A 75 -8.49 -4.92 -10.05
N GLY A 76 -8.26 -3.74 -9.48
CA GLY A 76 -9.08 -2.53 -9.55
C GLY A 76 -8.79 -1.59 -8.39
N VAL A 77 -9.51 -0.48 -8.28
CA VAL A 77 -9.19 0.59 -7.31
C VAL A 77 -9.88 0.41 -5.96
N GLY A 78 -11.20 0.12 -5.94
CA GLY A 78 -11.94 -0.03 -4.69
C GLY A 78 -11.58 -1.34 -3.96
N LEU A 79 -11.88 -1.40 -2.68
CA LEU A 79 -11.65 -2.58 -1.83
C LEU A 79 -12.92 -2.97 -1.06
N ASP A 80 -14.08 -2.55 -1.56
CA ASP A 80 -15.38 -2.72 -0.90
C ASP A 80 -15.74 -4.20 -0.66
N ASN A 81 -15.10 -5.13 -1.39
CA ASN A 81 -15.27 -6.57 -1.27
C ASN A 81 -14.11 -7.30 -0.55
N VAL A 82 -13.22 -6.56 0.14
CA VAL A 82 -12.12 -7.14 0.91
C VAL A 82 -12.16 -6.61 2.35
N ASP A 83 -12.16 -7.48 3.33
CA ASP A 83 -12.05 -7.12 4.75
C ASP A 83 -10.58 -6.80 5.07
N VAL A 84 -10.23 -5.52 4.87
CA VAL A 84 -8.86 -5.02 5.08
C VAL A 84 -8.46 -5.09 6.54
N GLU A 85 -9.40 -4.90 7.49
CA GLU A 85 -9.11 -4.97 8.92
C GLU A 85 -8.76 -6.40 9.36
N ALA A 86 -9.56 -7.38 8.94
CA ALA A 86 -9.28 -8.79 9.22
C ALA A 86 -7.95 -9.23 8.59
N ALA A 87 -7.67 -8.82 7.34
CA ALA A 87 -6.41 -9.10 6.67
C ALA A 87 -5.21 -8.51 7.43
N THR A 88 -5.34 -7.27 7.92
CA THR A 88 -4.31 -6.60 8.72
C THR A 88 -4.00 -7.36 10.01
N LYS A 89 -5.03 -7.76 10.75
CA LYS A 89 -4.88 -8.57 11.98
C LYS A 89 -4.22 -9.93 11.70
N ALA A 90 -4.50 -10.53 10.55
CA ALA A 90 -3.88 -11.79 10.12
C ALA A 90 -2.47 -11.61 9.53
N GLY A 91 -1.94 -10.39 9.43
CA GLY A 91 -0.64 -10.11 8.83
C GLY A 91 -0.62 -10.24 7.30
N VAL A 92 -1.79 -10.27 6.66
CA VAL A 92 -1.95 -10.43 5.21
C VAL A 92 -1.89 -9.06 4.54
N ILE A 93 -1.01 -8.92 3.54
CA ILE A 93 -0.93 -7.71 2.72
C ILE A 93 -2.19 -7.61 1.85
N VAL A 94 -2.81 -6.43 1.80
CA VAL A 94 -3.87 -6.11 0.83
C VAL A 94 -3.35 -5.06 -0.13
N CYS A 95 -3.38 -5.36 -1.42
CA CYS A 95 -2.99 -4.42 -2.47
C CYS A 95 -4.08 -4.28 -3.53
N ASN A 96 -4.06 -3.16 -4.23
CA ASN A 96 -4.99 -2.87 -5.32
C ASN A 96 -4.25 -2.28 -6.54
N ALA A 97 -5.00 -1.87 -7.57
CA ALA A 97 -4.46 -1.24 -8.76
C ALA A 97 -4.96 0.22 -8.89
N PRO A 98 -4.41 1.18 -8.10
CA PRO A 98 -5.00 2.52 -7.95
C PRO A 98 -4.84 3.41 -9.18
N GLN A 99 -4.04 3.01 -10.17
CA GLN A 99 -3.79 3.79 -11.38
C GLN A 99 -4.40 3.18 -12.64
N SER A 100 -4.95 1.97 -12.55
CA SER A 100 -5.33 1.17 -13.71
C SER A 100 -6.47 1.78 -14.55
N ASN A 101 -7.47 2.38 -13.91
CA ASN A 101 -8.71 2.79 -14.57
C ASN A 101 -8.94 4.31 -14.65
N ILE A 102 -7.96 5.14 -14.30
CA ILE A 102 -8.13 6.60 -14.18
C ILE A 102 -8.64 7.22 -15.49
N ILE A 103 -8.05 6.81 -16.62
CA ILE A 103 -8.44 7.32 -17.95
C ILE A 103 -9.82 6.82 -18.32
N SER A 104 -10.07 5.53 -18.20
CA SER A 104 -11.34 4.89 -18.57
C SER A 104 -12.53 5.47 -17.79
N ALA A 105 -12.38 5.65 -16.47
CA ALA A 105 -13.42 6.26 -15.64
C ALA A 105 -13.69 7.73 -16.03
N ALA A 106 -12.64 8.50 -16.34
CA ALA A 106 -12.82 9.87 -16.81
C ALA A 106 -13.53 9.94 -18.17
N GLU A 107 -13.20 9.05 -19.09
CA GLU A 107 -13.84 8.98 -20.41
C GLU A 107 -15.29 8.50 -20.30
N HIS A 108 -15.57 7.49 -19.47
CA HIS A 108 -16.92 7.04 -19.22
C HIS A 108 -17.78 8.16 -18.59
N THR A 109 -17.22 8.93 -17.65
CA THR A 109 -17.90 10.11 -17.07
C THR A 109 -18.27 11.13 -18.16
N ILE A 110 -17.34 11.47 -19.04
CA ILE A 110 -17.62 12.40 -20.16
C ILE A 110 -18.65 11.81 -21.12
N ALA A 111 -18.58 10.52 -21.43
CA ALA A 111 -19.57 9.84 -22.26
C ALA A 111 -20.99 9.93 -21.64
N MET A 112 -21.10 9.70 -20.33
CA MET A 112 -22.35 9.80 -19.58
C MET A 112 -22.89 11.25 -19.57
N ILE A 113 -22.02 12.25 -19.37
CA ILE A 113 -22.40 13.68 -19.46
C ILE A 113 -22.97 13.99 -20.85
N MET A 114 -22.29 13.59 -21.91
CA MET A 114 -22.71 13.83 -23.29
C MET A 114 -23.99 13.09 -23.65
N ALA A 115 -24.09 11.82 -23.26
CA ALA A 115 -25.29 11.00 -23.47
C ALA A 115 -26.51 11.60 -22.78
N LEU A 116 -26.35 12.06 -21.54
CA LEU A 116 -27.42 12.71 -20.75
C LEU A 116 -27.82 14.09 -21.34
N ALA A 117 -26.83 14.91 -21.72
CA ALA A 117 -27.11 16.23 -22.32
C ALA A 117 -27.85 16.13 -23.66
N ARG A 118 -27.68 15.04 -24.39
CA ARG A 118 -28.21 14.85 -25.74
C ARG A 118 -29.32 13.79 -25.84
N ASN A 119 -29.74 13.18 -24.71
CA ASN A 119 -30.78 12.12 -24.63
C ASN A 119 -30.48 10.93 -25.58
N ILE A 120 -29.19 10.54 -25.72
CA ILE A 120 -28.75 9.59 -26.75
C ILE A 120 -29.38 8.20 -26.57
N PRO A 121 -29.36 7.58 -25.37
CA PRO A 121 -29.94 6.23 -25.19
C PRO A 121 -31.43 6.19 -25.48
N GLN A 122 -32.17 7.17 -24.98
CA GLN A 122 -33.63 7.25 -25.15
C GLN A 122 -34.03 7.47 -26.62
N ALA A 123 -33.31 8.35 -27.31
CA ALA A 123 -33.52 8.60 -28.75
C ALA A 123 -33.20 7.38 -29.60
N ASN A 124 -32.11 6.66 -29.27
CA ASN A 124 -31.72 5.40 -29.93
C ASN A 124 -32.76 4.30 -29.72
N GLU A 125 -33.24 4.14 -28.49
CA GLU A 125 -34.32 3.17 -28.18
C GLU A 125 -35.60 3.47 -28.94
N ALA A 126 -36.07 4.74 -28.91
CA ALA A 126 -37.24 5.16 -29.63
C ALA A 126 -37.16 4.87 -31.13
N LEU A 127 -36.02 5.19 -31.76
CA LEU A 127 -35.83 4.98 -33.19
C LEU A 127 -35.74 3.48 -33.55
N LYS A 128 -35.05 2.66 -32.76
CA LYS A 128 -35.01 1.21 -32.93
C LYS A 128 -36.40 0.56 -32.77
N ALA A 129 -37.25 1.15 -31.94
CA ALA A 129 -38.67 0.76 -31.80
C ALA A 129 -39.60 1.33 -32.89
N GLY A 130 -39.04 1.89 -33.97
CA GLY A 130 -39.80 2.43 -35.10
C GLY A 130 -40.46 3.80 -34.85
N ARG A 131 -40.09 4.54 -33.80
CA ARG A 131 -40.68 5.85 -33.47
C ARG A 131 -39.74 6.99 -33.86
N TRP A 132 -40.18 7.82 -34.78
CA TRP A 132 -39.48 9.05 -35.21
C TRP A 132 -39.94 10.24 -34.38
N GLU A 133 -39.38 10.44 -33.18
CA GLU A 133 -39.83 11.45 -32.19
C GLU A 133 -38.84 12.61 -32.05
N ARG A 134 -38.34 13.17 -33.14
CA ARG A 134 -37.26 14.18 -33.17
C ARG A 134 -37.47 15.35 -32.19
N SER A 135 -38.67 15.90 -32.10
CA SER A 135 -38.98 17.04 -31.24
C SER A 135 -38.95 16.72 -29.74
N LYS A 136 -39.10 15.45 -29.36
CA LYS A 136 -39.10 15.01 -27.97
C LYS A 136 -37.68 14.97 -27.37
N TRP A 137 -36.67 14.80 -28.21
CA TRP A 137 -35.29 14.57 -27.77
C TRP A 137 -34.40 15.81 -27.97
N ASN A 138 -34.95 17.03 -27.69
CA ASN A 138 -34.15 18.24 -27.69
C ASN A 138 -33.12 18.18 -26.57
N GLY A 139 -31.82 18.32 -26.93
CA GLY A 139 -30.71 18.30 -25.98
C GLY A 139 -30.31 19.69 -25.50
N THR A 140 -29.26 19.70 -24.70
CA THR A 140 -28.60 20.89 -24.15
C THR A 140 -27.14 20.93 -24.62
N GLU A 141 -26.66 22.10 -25.02
CA GLU A 141 -25.25 22.35 -25.29
C GLU A 141 -24.46 22.49 -23.97
N LEU A 142 -23.25 21.99 -23.92
CA LEU A 142 -22.38 22.12 -22.75
C LEU A 142 -21.60 23.43 -22.74
N HIS A 143 -21.38 24.05 -23.92
CA HIS A 143 -20.65 25.31 -24.05
C HIS A 143 -21.30 26.41 -23.19
N GLY A 144 -20.46 27.09 -22.40
CA GLY A 144 -20.92 28.16 -21.49
C GLY A 144 -21.68 27.68 -20.26
N LYS A 145 -21.89 26.37 -20.07
CA LYS A 145 -22.50 25.80 -18.86
C LYS A 145 -21.44 25.58 -17.77
N THR A 146 -21.89 25.52 -16.53
CA THR A 146 -21.03 25.27 -15.38
C THR A 146 -21.00 23.79 -15.05
N LEU A 147 -19.80 23.19 -15.06
CA LEU A 147 -19.57 21.88 -14.47
C LEU A 147 -19.18 22.05 -13.00
N GLY A 148 -19.97 21.49 -12.10
CA GLY A 148 -19.63 21.30 -10.69
C GLY A 148 -18.90 19.97 -10.51
N VAL A 149 -17.73 19.98 -9.88
CA VAL A 149 -16.92 18.81 -9.63
C VAL A 149 -16.78 18.61 -8.11
N LEU A 150 -17.26 17.49 -7.60
CA LEU A 150 -17.01 17.08 -6.22
C LEU A 150 -15.84 16.11 -6.18
N GLY A 151 -14.68 16.58 -5.73
CA GLY A 151 -13.41 15.87 -5.73
C GLY A 151 -12.54 16.12 -6.98
N LEU A 152 -11.40 16.77 -6.79
CA LEU A 152 -10.37 17.05 -7.82
C LEU A 152 -9.17 16.11 -7.72
N GLY A 153 -9.43 14.85 -7.37
CA GLY A 153 -8.44 13.79 -7.45
C GLY A 153 -8.02 13.49 -8.90
N ARG A 154 -7.36 12.35 -9.11
CA ARG A 154 -6.85 11.97 -10.46
C ARG A 154 -7.94 11.96 -11.53
N ILE A 155 -9.09 11.34 -11.27
CA ILE A 155 -10.21 11.25 -12.23
C ILE A 155 -10.90 12.60 -12.39
N GLY A 156 -11.27 13.27 -11.30
CA GLY A 156 -11.95 14.58 -11.36
C GLY A 156 -11.15 15.64 -12.11
N THR A 157 -9.83 15.65 -11.95
CA THR A 157 -8.92 16.50 -12.73
C THR A 157 -9.00 16.23 -14.23
N LEU A 158 -9.00 14.95 -14.64
CA LEU A 158 -9.08 14.58 -16.06
C LEU A 158 -10.45 14.91 -16.66
N VAL A 159 -11.54 14.76 -15.88
CA VAL A 159 -12.89 15.16 -16.30
C VAL A 159 -12.96 16.67 -16.46
N ALA A 160 -12.45 17.44 -15.49
CA ALA A 160 -12.40 18.90 -15.56
C ALA A 160 -11.64 19.41 -16.80
N GLN A 161 -10.47 18.82 -17.09
CA GLN A 161 -9.69 19.16 -18.29
C GLN A 161 -10.45 18.92 -19.59
N ARG A 162 -11.16 17.78 -19.70
CA ARG A 162 -11.97 17.45 -20.88
C ARG A 162 -13.18 18.38 -21.01
N ALA A 163 -13.84 18.69 -19.90
CA ALA A 163 -14.98 19.62 -19.86
C ALA A 163 -14.58 21.07 -20.23
N ASN A 164 -13.37 21.48 -19.84
CA ASN A 164 -12.81 22.77 -20.26
C ASN A 164 -12.69 22.86 -21.79
N ALA A 165 -12.32 21.77 -22.46
CA ALA A 165 -12.25 21.71 -23.91
C ALA A 165 -13.62 21.84 -24.60
N PHE A 166 -14.72 21.54 -23.89
CA PHE A 166 -16.10 21.82 -24.33
C PHE A 166 -16.53 23.27 -24.06
N GLY A 167 -15.67 24.11 -23.52
CA GLY A 167 -15.98 25.51 -23.18
C GLY A 167 -16.88 25.64 -21.96
N MET A 168 -16.84 24.68 -21.04
CA MET A 168 -17.56 24.76 -19.77
C MET A 168 -16.80 25.63 -18.75
N ARG A 169 -17.50 26.35 -17.91
CA ARG A 169 -16.97 26.95 -16.69
C ARG A 169 -16.83 25.85 -15.62
N LEU A 170 -15.73 25.82 -14.90
CA LEU A 170 -15.42 24.77 -13.93
C LEU A 170 -15.47 25.32 -12.51
N VAL A 171 -16.31 24.75 -11.66
CA VAL A 171 -16.34 25.00 -10.21
C VAL A 171 -16.16 23.68 -9.48
N ALA A 172 -15.45 23.68 -8.36
CA ALA A 172 -15.21 22.43 -7.63
C ALA A 172 -15.16 22.62 -6.12
N TYR A 173 -15.45 21.55 -5.40
CA TYR A 173 -15.15 21.39 -4.00
C TYR A 173 -14.18 20.22 -3.80
N ASP A 174 -13.04 20.51 -3.17
CA ASP A 174 -12.07 19.53 -2.72
C ASP A 174 -11.28 20.13 -1.53
N PRO A 175 -11.43 19.60 -0.32
CA PRO A 175 -10.78 20.15 0.87
C PRO A 175 -9.27 19.89 0.93
N PHE A 176 -8.73 19.05 0.04
CA PHE A 176 -7.32 18.62 0.06
C PHE A 176 -6.48 19.22 -1.07
N ILE A 177 -7.06 20.01 -1.97
CA ILE A 177 -6.31 20.63 -3.07
C ILE A 177 -5.98 22.09 -2.76
N ALA A 178 -4.74 22.48 -3.03
CA ALA A 178 -4.34 23.88 -2.89
C ALA A 178 -5.03 24.77 -3.96
N PRO A 179 -5.53 25.95 -3.60
CA PRO A 179 -6.21 26.86 -4.54
C PRO A 179 -5.39 27.21 -5.78
N GLU A 180 -4.07 27.37 -5.64
CA GLU A 180 -3.16 27.67 -6.73
C GLU A 180 -3.09 26.51 -7.76
N ARG A 181 -3.18 25.27 -7.28
CA ARG A 181 -3.21 24.09 -8.14
C ARG A 181 -4.51 24.01 -8.94
N ALA A 182 -5.65 24.25 -8.29
CA ALA A 182 -6.95 24.31 -8.95
C ALA A 182 -7.00 25.44 -9.99
N GLY A 183 -6.49 26.63 -9.64
CA GLY A 183 -6.41 27.77 -10.54
C GLY A 183 -5.59 27.51 -11.81
N ARG A 184 -4.47 26.77 -11.72
CA ARG A 184 -3.66 26.35 -12.90
C ARG A 184 -4.44 25.43 -13.85
N MET A 185 -5.45 24.72 -13.34
CA MET A 185 -6.33 23.86 -14.14
C MET A 185 -7.56 24.63 -14.69
N GLY A 186 -7.69 25.92 -14.40
CA GLY A 186 -8.86 26.72 -14.77
C GLY A 186 -10.11 26.39 -13.95
N VAL A 187 -9.94 25.84 -12.74
CA VAL A 187 -11.04 25.46 -11.84
C VAL A 187 -11.16 26.46 -10.70
N GLU A 188 -12.36 26.98 -10.49
CA GLU A 188 -12.71 27.84 -9.36
C GLU A 188 -13.12 26.98 -8.16
N LEU A 189 -12.34 27.00 -7.07
CA LEU A 189 -12.71 26.30 -5.85
C LEU A 189 -13.85 27.01 -5.10
N ARG A 190 -14.66 26.21 -4.42
CA ARG A 190 -15.69 26.66 -3.48
C ARG A 190 -15.39 26.15 -2.08
N GLY A 191 -15.84 26.89 -1.10
CA GLY A 191 -15.63 26.57 0.31
C GLY A 191 -16.53 25.43 0.80
N THR A 192 -17.66 25.19 0.14
CA THR A 192 -18.62 24.14 0.53
C THR A 192 -19.20 23.42 -0.69
N VAL A 193 -19.76 22.23 -0.43
CA VAL A 193 -20.48 21.44 -1.44
C VAL A 193 -21.69 22.21 -1.95
N GLU A 194 -22.46 22.86 -1.06
CA GLU A 194 -23.67 23.59 -1.40
C GLU A 194 -23.42 24.75 -2.37
N GLU A 195 -22.27 25.41 -2.28
CA GLU A 195 -21.87 26.45 -3.23
C GLU A 195 -21.71 25.87 -4.64
N VAL A 196 -21.09 24.68 -4.77
CA VAL A 196 -20.96 23.99 -6.05
C VAL A 196 -22.33 23.58 -6.59
N LEU A 197 -23.21 23.03 -5.74
CA LEU A 197 -24.56 22.58 -6.13
C LEU A 197 -25.40 23.71 -6.72
N ARG A 198 -25.37 24.90 -6.10
CA ARG A 198 -26.12 26.07 -6.58
C ARG A 198 -25.67 26.58 -7.95
N GLU A 199 -24.38 26.46 -8.25
CA GLU A 199 -23.82 26.97 -9.50
C GLU A 199 -23.84 25.95 -10.64
N ALA A 200 -23.87 24.65 -10.35
CA ALA A 200 -23.75 23.59 -11.34
C ALA A 200 -24.94 23.50 -12.29
N ASP A 201 -24.68 23.47 -13.59
CA ASP A 201 -25.62 23.01 -14.63
C ASP A 201 -25.44 21.50 -14.87
N VAL A 202 -24.24 20.99 -14.69
CA VAL A 202 -23.91 19.56 -14.62
C VAL A 202 -23.06 19.35 -13.38
N LEU A 203 -23.43 18.38 -12.56
CA LEU A 203 -22.67 17.96 -11.39
C LEU A 203 -22.03 16.61 -11.67
N THR A 204 -20.75 16.45 -11.35
CA THR A 204 -20.05 15.16 -11.41
C THR A 204 -19.34 14.86 -10.09
N ILE A 205 -19.39 13.60 -9.68
CA ILE A 205 -18.89 13.14 -8.38
C ILE A 205 -17.66 12.27 -8.59
N HIS A 206 -16.58 12.58 -7.85
CA HIS A 206 -15.31 11.85 -7.87
C HIS A 206 -14.75 11.71 -6.45
N LEU A 207 -15.63 11.43 -5.49
CA LEU A 207 -15.32 11.24 -4.08
C LEU A 207 -15.26 9.75 -3.73
N PRO A 208 -14.44 9.34 -2.73
CA PRO A 208 -14.52 8.01 -2.15
C PRO A 208 -15.82 7.86 -1.33
N LYS A 209 -16.23 6.61 -1.10
CA LYS A 209 -17.31 6.28 -0.16
C LYS A 209 -16.75 6.22 1.25
N THR A 210 -17.09 7.19 2.08
CA THR A 210 -16.71 7.29 3.49
C THR A 210 -17.93 7.62 4.33
N PRO A 211 -17.89 7.51 5.67
CA PRO A 211 -19.00 7.94 6.52
C PRO A 211 -19.47 9.39 6.25
N GLU A 212 -18.55 10.29 5.86
CA GLU A 212 -18.82 11.70 5.60
C GLU A 212 -19.41 11.93 4.21
N THR A 213 -19.20 11.03 3.25
CA THR A 213 -19.68 11.17 1.87
C THR A 213 -20.92 10.34 1.57
N VAL A 214 -21.27 9.37 2.39
CA VAL A 214 -22.51 8.59 2.26
C VAL A 214 -23.70 9.52 2.48
N GLY A 215 -24.66 9.52 1.53
CA GLY A 215 -25.84 10.38 1.58
C GLY A 215 -25.56 11.88 1.44
N LEU A 216 -24.38 12.24 0.92
CA LEU A 216 -23.99 13.65 0.69
C LEU A 216 -25.01 14.38 -0.20
N LEU A 217 -25.50 13.72 -1.25
CA LEU A 217 -26.62 14.20 -2.05
C LEU A 217 -27.90 13.54 -1.57
N ASN A 218 -28.68 14.28 -0.79
CA ASN A 218 -29.97 13.89 -0.22
C ASN A 218 -31.08 14.86 -0.68
N ALA A 219 -32.28 14.68 -0.17
CA ALA A 219 -33.44 15.51 -0.55
C ALA A 219 -33.24 17.01 -0.31
N GLU A 220 -32.50 17.40 0.74
CA GLU A 220 -32.23 18.81 1.05
C GLU A 220 -31.21 19.40 0.09
N SER A 221 -30.07 18.72 -0.08
CA SER A 221 -28.98 19.16 -0.96
C SER A 221 -29.42 19.22 -2.43
N LEU A 222 -30.24 18.26 -2.91
CA LEU A 222 -30.77 18.24 -4.27
C LEU A 222 -31.66 19.46 -4.56
N ARG A 223 -32.44 19.95 -3.57
CA ARG A 223 -33.28 21.16 -3.72
C ARG A 223 -32.48 22.45 -3.86
N THR A 224 -31.20 22.46 -3.52
CA THR A 224 -30.34 23.64 -3.72
C THR A 224 -29.86 23.79 -5.17
N MET A 225 -29.99 22.73 -5.97
CA MET A 225 -29.55 22.72 -7.36
C MET A 225 -30.52 23.45 -8.28
N LYS A 226 -30.04 23.80 -9.48
CA LYS A 226 -30.91 24.39 -10.53
C LYS A 226 -31.90 23.33 -11.04
N PRO A 227 -33.15 23.70 -11.36
CA PRO A 227 -34.10 22.76 -11.95
C PRO A 227 -33.65 22.20 -13.32
N THR A 228 -32.71 22.86 -13.98
CA THR A 228 -32.09 22.39 -15.22
C THR A 228 -30.84 21.55 -15.02
N ALA A 229 -30.42 21.38 -13.78
CA ALA A 229 -29.19 20.65 -13.44
C ALA A 229 -29.28 19.15 -13.78
N ARG A 230 -28.14 18.58 -14.14
CA ARG A 230 -27.96 17.17 -14.41
C ARG A 230 -26.87 16.60 -13.50
N ILE A 231 -27.06 15.40 -13.01
CA ILE A 231 -26.17 14.77 -12.05
C ILE A 231 -25.53 13.54 -12.69
N VAL A 232 -24.22 13.38 -12.55
CA VAL A 232 -23.47 12.23 -13.05
C VAL A 232 -22.64 11.60 -11.93
N ASN A 233 -22.85 10.31 -11.68
CA ASN A 233 -22.08 9.55 -10.70
C ASN A 233 -21.49 8.29 -11.34
N VAL A 234 -20.18 8.31 -11.53
CA VAL A 234 -19.34 7.18 -11.99
C VAL A 234 -18.27 6.86 -10.92
N ALA A 235 -18.48 7.30 -9.67
CA ALA A 235 -17.53 7.12 -8.59
C ALA A 235 -17.90 5.96 -7.67
N ARG A 236 -18.86 6.17 -6.76
CA ARG A 236 -19.34 5.17 -5.80
C ARG A 236 -20.82 5.29 -5.54
N GLY A 237 -21.50 4.16 -5.40
CA GLY A 237 -22.88 4.09 -4.93
C GLY A 237 -23.00 4.47 -3.46
N GLY A 238 -24.19 4.99 -3.08
CA GLY A 238 -24.49 5.44 -1.73
C GLY A 238 -24.01 6.87 -1.40
N ILE A 239 -23.23 7.53 -2.26
CA ILE A 239 -22.94 8.98 -2.13
C ILE A 239 -24.21 9.80 -2.41
N ILE A 240 -25.03 9.33 -3.32
CA ILE A 240 -26.35 9.88 -3.60
C ILE A 240 -27.39 8.97 -2.93
N ASP A 241 -28.34 9.56 -2.23
CA ASP A 241 -29.56 8.87 -1.80
C ASP A 241 -30.43 8.62 -3.05
N GLU A 242 -30.50 7.35 -3.48
CA GLU A 242 -31.19 6.97 -4.72
C GLU A 242 -32.69 7.22 -4.66
N ALA A 243 -33.31 7.06 -3.48
CA ALA A 243 -34.72 7.34 -3.29
C ALA A 243 -35.00 8.85 -3.40
N ALA A 244 -34.20 9.66 -2.71
CA ALA A 244 -34.30 11.12 -2.79
C ALA A 244 -34.03 11.64 -4.21
N LEU A 245 -33.06 11.05 -4.93
CA LEU A 245 -32.79 11.40 -6.33
C LEU A 245 -33.99 11.04 -7.23
N ALA A 246 -34.59 9.87 -7.04
CA ALA A 246 -35.76 9.45 -7.84
C ALA A 246 -36.98 10.39 -7.65
N GLU A 247 -37.24 10.80 -6.40
CA GLU A 247 -38.29 11.80 -6.11
C GLU A 247 -37.94 13.14 -6.75
N ALA A 248 -36.72 13.65 -6.58
CA ALA A 248 -36.27 14.91 -7.16
C ALA A 248 -36.38 14.94 -8.70
N LEU A 249 -36.10 13.83 -9.36
CA LEU A 249 -36.23 13.66 -10.82
C LEU A 249 -37.71 13.61 -11.26
N ALA A 250 -38.56 12.91 -10.51
CA ALA A 250 -39.98 12.80 -10.80
C ALA A 250 -40.73 14.15 -10.58
N GLU A 251 -40.33 14.91 -9.57
CA GLU A 251 -40.88 16.24 -9.27
C GLU A 251 -40.29 17.38 -10.14
N GLY A 252 -39.22 17.09 -10.92
CA GLY A 252 -38.54 18.08 -11.74
C GLY A 252 -37.67 19.05 -10.94
N VAL A 253 -37.25 18.68 -9.74
CA VAL A 253 -36.28 19.43 -8.92
C VAL A 253 -34.92 19.48 -9.63
N VAL A 254 -34.56 18.40 -10.32
CA VAL A 254 -33.42 18.33 -11.23
C VAL A 254 -33.82 17.71 -12.56
N ALA A 255 -33.13 18.07 -13.66
CA ALA A 255 -33.54 17.72 -15.01
C ALA A 255 -33.24 16.28 -15.42
N GLY A 256 -32.22 15.65 -14.85
CA GLY A 256 -31.81 14.28 -15.23
C GLY A 256 -30.62 13.78 -14.45
N ALA A 257 -30.39 12.49 -14.54
CA ALA A 257 -29.20 11.84 -13.93
C ALA A 257 -28.61 10.76 -14.83
N ALA A 258 -27.29 10.53 -14.66
CA ALA A 258 -26.57 9.43 -15.27
C ALA A 258 -25.76 8.69 -14.19
N ILE A 259 -26.14 7.45 -13.92
CA ILE A 259 -25.70 6.69 -12.75
C ILE A 259 -25.05 5.40 -13.22
N ASP A 260 -23.78 5.22 -12.90
CA ASP A 260 -22.99 4.01 -13.20
C ASP A 260 -22.84 3.09 -11.99
N VAL A 261 -23.12 3.62 -10.78
CA VAL A 261 -22.82 2.95 -9.49
C VAL A 261 -24.01 3.04 -8.53
N PHE A 262 -24.26 1.98 -7.77
CA PHE A 262 -25.43 1.85 -6.91
C PHE A 262 -25.05 1.55 -5.46
N ALA A 263 -25.95 1.87 -4.51
CA ALA A 263 -25.71 1.65 -3.08
C ALA A 263 -25.47 0.17 -2.75
N THR A 264 -26.16 -0.72 -3.48
CA THR A 264 -25.94 -2.17 -3.44
C THR A 264 -25.67 -2.65 -4.86
N GLU A 265 -24.59 -3.38 -5.06
CA GLU A 265 -24.16 -3.97 -6.32
C GLU A 265 -23.80 -5.46 -6.14
N PRO A 266 -24.18 -6.35 -7.10
CA PRO A 266 -24.99 -6.07 -8.29
C PRO A 266 -26.48 -5.84 -7.96
N THR A 267 -27.17 -5.02 -8.77
CA THR A 267 -28.61 -4.80 -8.65
C THR A 267 -29.32 -4.86 -10.00
N THR A 268 -30.52 -5.40 -9.99
CA THR A 268 -31.46 -5.38 -11.14
C THR A 268 -32.72 -4.56 -10.83
N GLU A 269 -32.79 -3.99 -9.64
CA GLU A 269 -33.92 -3.20 -9.16
C GLU A 269 -33.41 -1.90 -8.52
N SER A 270 -33.91 -0.75 -8.98
CA SER A 270 -33.67 0.56 -8.39
C SER A 270 -34.84 1.49 -8.71
N PRO A 271 -35.20 2.43 -7.81
CA PRO A 271 -36.21 3.44 -8.08
C PRO A 271 -35.88 4.32 -9.30
N LEU A 272 -34.62 4.33 -9.74
CA LEU A 272 -34.13 5.09 -10.87
C LEU A 272 -34.45 4.44 -12.24
N PHE A 273 -34.60 3.12 -12.29
CA PHE A 273 -34.69 2.39 -13.58
C PHE A 273 -35.94 2.66 -14.40
N GLY A 274 -37.02 3.09 -13.75
CA GLY A 274 -38.29 3.47 -14.42
C GLY A 274 -38.36 4.90 -14.97
N LEU A 275 -37.32 5.72 -14.71
CA LEU A 275 -37.38 7.17 -15.04
C LEU A 275 -36.78 7.42 -16.42
N SER A 276 -37.56 8.15 -17.27
CA SER A 276 -37.16 8.46 -18.66
C SER A 276 -36.01 9.48 -18.77
N ASN A 277 -35.77 10.25 -17.72
CA ASN A 277 -34.70 11.26 -17.64
C ASN A 277 -33.46 10.75 -16.92
N VAL A 278 -33.33 9.41 -16.79
CA VAL A 278 -32.16 8.73 -16.19
C VAL A 278 -31.47 7.85 -17.22
N ILE A 279 -30.17 7.83 -17.17
CA ILE A 279 -29.30 6.87 -17.86
C ILE A 279 -28.60 6.02 -16.78
N VAL A 280 -28.60 4.72 -16.96
CA VAL A 280 -27.93 3.78 -16.02
C VAL A 280 -27.00 2.86 -16.77
N THR A 281 -25.86 2.53 -16.13
CA THR A 281 -24.90 1.54 -16.61
C THR A 281 -24.44 0.66 -15.45
N PRO A 282 -24.08 -0.64 -15.68
CA PRO A 282 -23.79 -1.57 -14.62
C PRO A 282 -22.30 -1.51 -14.20
N HIS A 283 -21.89 -0.37 -13.62
CA HIS A 283 -20.53 -0.12 -13.10
C HIS A 283 -19.43 -0.34 -14.15
N LEU A 284 -19.52 0.40 -15.27
CA LEU A 284 -18.63 0.27 -16.42
C LEU A 284 -17.44 1.23 -16.41
N GLY A 285 -17.30 2.10 -15.42
CA GLY A 285 -16.24 3.11 -15.36
C GLY A 285 -14.82 2.56 -15.55
N ALA A 286 -14.56 1.31 -15.13
CA ALA A 286 -13.28 0.61 -15.30
C ALA A 286 -13.30 -0.49 -16.37
N SER A 287 -14.41 -0.66 -17.12
CA SER A 287 -14.62 -1.80 -18.00
C SER A 287 -14.11 -1.53 -19.42
N THR A 288 -12.80 -1.32 -19.56
CA THR A 288 -12.08 -1.28 -20.84
C THR A 288 -10.96 -2.31 -20.83
N GLU A 289 -10.57 -2.78 -22.02
CA GLU A 289 -9.46 -3.73 -22.16
C GLU A 289 -8.16 -3.18 -21.56
N GLU A 290 -7.86 -1.91 -21.81
CA GLU A 290 -6.66 -1.25 -21.32
C GLU A 290 -6.64 -1.11 -19.78
N ALA A 291 -7.79 -0.82 -19.17
CA ALA A 291 -7.89 -0.74 -17.71
C ALA A 291 -7.72 -2.11 -17.06
N GLN A 292 -8.30 -3.15 -17.68
CA GLN A 292 -8.20 -4.53 -17.18
C GLN A 292 -6.78 -5.08 -17.30
N ASP A 293 -6.11 -4.83 -18.44
CA ASP A 293 -4.70 -5.20 -18.64
C ASP A 293 -3.77 -4.51 -17.64
N LYS A 294 -3.94 -3.21 -17.46
CA LYS A 294 -3.16 -2.45 -16.45
C LYS A 294 -3.43 -2.95 -15.04
N ALA A 295 -4.68 -3.22 -14.70
CA ALA A 295 -5.00 -3.75 -13.38
C ALA A 295 -4.37 -5.13 -13.15
N GLY A 296 -4.45 -6.01 -14.15
CA GLY A 296 -3.87 -7.35 -14.09
C GLY A 296 -2.37 -7.33 -13.91
N THR A 297 -1.65 -6.51 -14.69
CA THR A 297 -0.18 -6.41 -14.61
C THR A 297 0.27 -5.74 -13.31
N GLN A 298 -0.41 -4.69 -12.86
CA GLN A 298 -0.07 -3.98 -11.62
C GLN A 298 -0.25 -4.87 -10.38
N VAL A 299 -1.36 -5.63 -10.29
CA VAL A 299 -1.54 -6.55 -9.16
C VAL A 299 -0.60 -7.74 -9.23
N ALA A 300 -0.23 -8.22 -10.43
CA ALA A 300 0.75 -9.28 -10.57
C ALA A 300 2.13 -8.85 -10.04
N GLU A 301 2.57 -7.62 -10.33
CA GLU A 301 3.79 -7.04 -9.77
C GLU A 301 3.70 -6.95 -8.24
N SER A 302 2.60 -6.42 -7.70
CA SER A 302 2.38 -6.31 -6.26
C SER A 302 2.39 -7.67 -5.56
N VAL A 303 1.78 -8.71 -6.16
CA VAL A 303 1.79 -10.08 -5.62
C VAL A 303 3.20 -10.66 -5.63
N ASN A 304 3.96 -10.47 -6.71
CA ASN A 304 5.34 -10.95 -6.81
C ASN A 304 6.24 -10.34 -5.71
N LEU A 305 6.14 -9.02 -5.50
CA LEU A 305 6.86 -8.33 -4.43
C LEU A 305 6.46 -8.85 -3.03
N ALA A 306 5.14 -8.98 -2.78
CA ALA A 306 4.64 -9.49 -1.50
C ALA A 306 5.14 -10.91 -1.19
N LEU A 307 5.13 -11.80 -2.17
CA LEU A 307 5.55 -13.19 -2.02
C LEU A 307 7.07 -13.32 -1.87
N ALA A 308 7.85 -12.38 -2.43
CA ALA A 308 9.28 -12.25 -2.21
C ALA A 308 9.63 -11.65 -0.83
N GLY A 309 8.64 -11.17 -0.07
CA GLY A 309 8.84 -10.47 1.20
C GLY A 309 9.33 -9.03 1.04
N GLU A 310 9.29 -8.52 -0.20
CA GLU A 310 9.67 -7.16 -0.54
C GLU A 310 8.53 -6.17 -0.24
N PHE A 311 8.86 -4.89 -0.22
CA PHE A 311 7.86 -3.84 -0.04
C PHE A 311 6.92 -3.73 -1.24
N VAL A 312 5.62 -3.61 -0.96
CA VAL A 312 4.56 -3.48 -1.97
C VAL A 312 4.05 -2.02 -1.99
N PRO A 313 4.39 -1.21 -3.01
CA PRO A 313 4.01 0.21 -3.07
C PRO A 313 2.49 0.47 -3.07
N ASP A 314 1.73 -0.46 -3.65
CA ASP A 314 0.27 -0.37 -3.75
C ASP A 314 -0.47 -1.09 -2.60
N ALA A 315 0.25 -1.48 -1.53
CA ALA A 315 -0.36 -2.03 -0.33
C ALA A 315 -1.18 -0.95 0.39
N VAL A 316 -2.41 -1.28 0.76
CA VAL A 316 -3.35 -0.32 1.39
C VAL A 316 -3.34 -0.42 2.90
N ASN A 317 -2.86 -1.51 3.46
CA ASN A 317 -2.78 -1.76 4.88
C ASN A 317 -1.33 -1.77 5.42
N VAL A 318 -0.39 -1.25 4.65
CA VAL A 318 0.97 -0.94 5.07
C VAL A 318 1.10 0.56 5.29
N GLN A 319 1.59 0.97 6.44
CA GLN A 319 1.88 2.39 6.70
C GLN A 319 3.21 2.76 6.04
N GLY A 320 3.15 3.56 4.97
CA GLY A 320 4.35 4.02 4.26
C GLY A 320 3.98 4.42 2.84
N GLY A 321 4.08 5.57 2.36
CA GLY A 321 3.73 6.05 1.01
C GLY A 321 4.60 5.45 -0.11
N ALA A 322 4.66 6.12 -1.27
CA ALA A 322 5.61 5.77 -2.32
C ALA A 322 7.04 5.85 -1.79
N ILE A 323 7.84 4.80 -2.03
CA ILE A 323 9.24 4.79 -1.59
C ILE A 323 10.05 5.76 -2.48
N ASP A 324 10.78 6.65 -1.82
CA ASP A 324 11.82 7.44 -2.47
C ASP A 324 12.99 6.53 -2.88
N ASP A 325 13.58 6.77 -4.05
CA ASP A 325 14.74 6.02 -4.52
C ASP A 325 15.95 6.11 -3.58
N LEU A 326 16.03 7.17 -2.76
CA LEU A 326 17.03 7.31 -1.69
C LEU A 326 16.84 6.31 -0.54
N ILE A 327 15.60 5.96 -0.22
CA ILE A 327 15.24 5.05 0.89
C ILE A 327 15.38 3.59 0.50
N LYS A 328 15.06 3.27 -0.75
CA LYS A 328 14.98 1.89 -1.25
C LYS A 328 16.21 1.01 -0.90
N PRO A 329 17.47 1.49 -1.06
CA PRO A 329 18.65 0.69 -0.72
C PRO A 329 18.79 0.41 0.78
N PHE A 330 18.16 1.23 1.63
CA PHE A 330 18.26 1.10 3.08
C PHE A 330 17.21 0.16 3.69
N LEU A 331 16.19 -0.29 2.94
CA LEU A 331 15.16 -1.15 3.50
C LEU A 331 15.70 -2.50 3.99
N PRO A 332 16.49 -3.25 3.19
CA PRO A 332 17.08 -4.50 3.67
C PRO A 332 18.05 -4.27 4.86
N LEU A 333 18.84 -3.21 4.79
CA LEU A 333 19.74 -2.82 5.87
C LEU A 333 18.98 -2.49 7.15
N GLY A 334 17.85 -1.77 7.06
CA GLY A 334 16.99 -1.45 8.20
C GLY A 334 16.48 -2.71 8.92
N GLU A 335 16.03 -3.70 8.15
CA GLU A 335 15.61 -4.99 8.72
C GLU A 335 16.76 -5.70 9.42
N LYS A 336 17.96 -5.74 8.82
CA LYS A 336 19.16 -6.33 9.42
C LYS A 336 19.58 -5.61 10.70
N LEU A 337 19.54 -4.26 10.71
CA LEU A 337 19.83 -3.46 11.91
C LEU A 337 18.83 -3.74 13.02
N GLY A 338 17.54 -3.87 12.68
CA GLY A 338 16.51 -4.26 13.64
C GLY A 338 16.77 -5.62 14.27
N ARG A 339 17.08 -6.65 13.46
CA ARG A 339 17.44 -8.00 13.93
C ARG A 339 18.68 -7.97 14.81
N LEU A 340 19.72 -7.27 14.36
CA LEU A 340 20.96 -7.14 15.11
C LEU A 340 20.73 -6.48 16.47
N TYR A 341 20.01 -5.35 16.49
CA TYR A 341 19.66 -4.66 17.73
C TYR A 341 18.93 -5.58 18.72
N ALA A 342 17.92 -6.32 18.22
CA ALA A 342 17.12 -7.21 19.03
C ALA A 342 17.94 -8.34 19.69
N VAL A 343 18.84 -8.97 18.93
CA VAL A 343 19.71 -10.03 19.44
C VAL A 343 20.71 -9.50 20.46
N LEU A 344 21.23 -8.27 20.25
CA LEU A 344 22.21 -7.65 21.14
C LEU A 344 21.59 -7.04 22.41
N ALA A 345 20.29 -6.77 22.41
CA ALA A 345 19.55 -6.19 23.55
C ALA A 345 19.11 -7.23 24.57
N GLU A 346 19.97 -8.12 25.01
CA GLU A 346 19.69 -9.20 25.98
C GLU A 346 18.61 -8.89 27.02
N GLY A 347 17.67 -9.84 27.24
CA GLY A 347 16.63 -9.73 28.27
C GLY A 347 15.37 -8.96 27.85
N GLY A 348 15.28 -8.57 26.58
CA GLY A 348 14.10 -7.91 26.01
C GLY A 348 14.23 -6.40 25.88
N PHE A 349 13.26 -5.83 25.18
CA PHE A 349 13.17 -4.39 24.98
C PHE A 349 12.44 -3.77 26.19
N HIS A 350 13.02 -2.77 26.81
CA HIS A 350 12.36 -1.97 27.82
C HIS A 350 12.33 -0.51 27.38
N GLY A 351 11.14 -0.01 27.07
CA GLY A 351 10.90 1.39 26.74
C GLY A 351 11.06 1.71 25.25
N ASP A 352 11.41 2.96 24.97
CA ASP A 352 11.47 3.51 23.63
C ASP A 352 12.77 3.11 22.93
N VAL A 353 12.65 2.57 21.72
CA VAL A 353 13.75 2.40 20.78
C VAL A 353 13.77 3.59 19.84
N THR A 354 14.91 4.24 19.67
CA THR A 354 15.07 5.37 18.75
C THR A 354 15.75 4.90 17.47
N VAL A 355 15.15 5.26 16.33
CA VAL A 355 15.74 5.11 15.01
C VAL A 355 16.08 6.50 14.49
N GLU A 356 17.34 6.74 14.21
CA GLU A 356 17.83 8.00 13.66
C GLU A 356 18.17 7.83 12.17
N PHE A 357 17.62 8.71 11.36
CA PHE A 357 17.89 8.84 9.92
C PHE A 357 18.73 10.09 9.71
N LEU A 358 19.99 9.91 9.34
CA LEU A 358 20.97 10.98 9.30
C LEU A 358 21.49 11.20 7.87
N GLY A 359 21.73 12.47 7.51
CA GLY A 359 22.21 12.87 6.19
C GLY A 359 21.07 12.93 5.15
N ASP A 360 21.38 12.65 3.88
CA ASP A 360 20.45 12.88 2.75
C ASP A 360 19.13 12.11 2.89
N ILE A 361 19.11 10.94 3.52
CA ILE A 361 17.86 10.17 3.75
C ILE A 361 16.88 10.89 4.67
N ALA A 362 17.31 11.83 5.48
CA ALA A 362 16.46 12.59 6.39
C ALA A 362 15.46 13.50 5.67
N ASP A 363 15.73 13.85 4.41
CA ASP A 363 14.85 14.70 3.58
C ASP A 363 13.71 13.89 2.92
N ALA A 364 13.76 12.57 2.98
CA ALA A 364 12.77 11.67 2.39
C ALA A 364 11.73 11.19 3.43
N ASP A 365 10.67 10.52 2.96
CA ASP A 365 9.69 9.87 3.85
C ASP A 365 10.26 8.57 4.44
N THR A 366 10.79 8.64 5.66
CA THR A 366 11.50 7.54 6.33
C THR A 366 10.59 6.54 7.04
N ARG A 367 9.26 6.75 7.07
CA ARG A 367 8.32 5.89 7.82
C ARG A 367 8.43 4.40 7.47
N ILE A 368 8.60 4.09 6.18
CA ILE A 368 8.76 2.69 5.75
C ILE A 368 10.10 2.09 6.23
N LEU A 369 11.13 2.91 6.37
CA LEU A 369 12.43 2.45 6.87
C LEU A 369 12.36 2.17 8.39
N GLY A 370 11.61 3.00 9.15
CA GLY A 370 11.28 2.70 10.54
C GLY A 370 10.50 1.38 10.69
N LEU A 371 9.53 1.13 9.80
CA LEU A 371 8.82 -0.14 9.76
C LEU A 371 9.74 -1.32 9.40
N SER A 372 10.74 -1.14 8.54
CA SER A 372 11.72 -2.17 8.21
C SER A 372 12.55 -2.56 9.43
N VAL A 373 13.02 -1.58 10.19
CA VAL A 373 13.71 -1.80 11.46
C VAL A 373 12.82 -2.56 12.44
N LEU A 374 11.57 -2.12 12.61
CA LEU A 374 10.60 -2.74 13.52
C LEU A 374 10.30 -4.19 13.14
N LYS A 375 10.08 -4.47 11.84
CA LYS A 375 9.93 -5.82 11.30
C LYS A 375 11.13 -6.69 11.66
N GLY A 376 12.35 -6.19 11.44
CA GLY A 376 13.58 -6.88 11.79
C GLY A 376 13.69 -7.20 13.28
N MET A 377 13.39 -6.23 14.15
CA MET A 377 13.39 -6.42 15.61
C MET A 377 12.42 -7.51 16.05
N LEU A 378 11.18 -7.43 15.61
CA LEU A 378 10.12 -8.34 16.03
C LEU A 378 10.32 -9.75 15.47
N SER A 379 10.89 -9.91 14.28
CA SER A 379 11.13 -11.22 13.67
C SER A 379 12.06 -12.13 14.48
N THR A 380 12.79 -11.59 15.46
CA THR A 380 13.66 -12.36 16.36
C THR A 380 12.97 -12.80 17.65
N VAL A 381 11.81 -12.19 18.00
CA VAL A 381 11.15 -12.37 19.31
C VAL A 381 9.74 -12.94 19.21
N VAL A 382 9.14 -13.01 18.02
CA VAL A 382 7.83 -13.61 17.79
C VAL A 382 7.94 -14.85 16.91
N ALA A 383 7.08 -15.85 17.18
CA ALA A 383 7.08 -17.11 16.43
C ALA A 383 6.28 -17.00 15.11
N GLU A 384 5.30 -16.09 15.07
CA GLU A 384 4.53 -15.82 13.85
C GLU A 384 5.33 -14.97 12.83
N PRO A 385 5.06 -15.13 11.54
CA PRO A 385 5.69 -14.29 10.51
C PRO A 385 5.41 -12.80 10.72
N VAL A 386 6.47 -12.00 10.79
CA VAL A 386 6.37 -10.54 10.90
C VAL A 386 6.44 -9.92 9.52
N THR A 387 5.46 -9.06 9.22
CA THR A 387 5.35 -8.35 7.95
C THR A 387 5.31 -6.84 8.21
N PHE A 388 5.47 -6.01 7.16
CA PHE A 388 5.25 -4.56 7.24
C PHE A 388 3.84 -4.19 7.72
N VAL A 389 2.88 -5.12 7.59
CA VAL A 389 1.46 -4.92 7.95
C VAL A 389 1.24 -5.12 9.44
N ASN A 390 1.71 -6.25 10.00
CA ASN A 390 1.44 -6.61 11.39
C ASN A 390 2.51 -6.11 12.39
N ALA A 391 3.67 -5.67 11.92
CA ALA A 391 4.74 -5.20 12.81
C ALA A 391 4.29 -4.09 13.78
N PRO A 392 3.55 -3.04 13.35
CA PRO A 392 3.05 -2.01 14.28
C PRO A 392 2.10 -2.57 15.34
N LEU A 393 1.19 -3.45 14.94
CA LEU A 393 0.24 -4.08 15.86
C LEU A 393 0.95 -4.95 16.90
N LEU A 394 1.91 -5.78 16.45
CA LEU A 394 2.71 -6.64 17.32
C LEU A 394 3.61 -5.83 18.27
N ALA A 395 4.05 -4.64 17.86
CA ALA A 395 4.79 -3.72 18.72
C ALA A 395 3.90 -3.14 19.81
N ASP A 396 2.70 -2.65 19.46
CA ASP A 396 1.72 -2.12 20.41
C ASP A 396 1.31 -3.15 21.45
N GLU A 397 1.04 -4.39 21.05
CA GLU A 397 0.70 -5.49 21.96
C GLU A 397 1.80 -5.79 22.97
N ARG A 398 3.06 -5.49 22.63
CA ARG A 398 4.24 -5.71 23.49
C ARG A 398 4.70 -4.46 24.22
N GLY A 399 4.00 -3.34 24.04
CA GLY A 399 4.38 -2.05 24.62
C GLY A 399 5.72 -1.53 24.09
N LEU A 400 6.12 -1.94 22.88
CA LEU A 400 7.31 -1.44 22.21
C LEU A 400 6.98 -0.15 21.44
N SER A 401 7.66 0.94 21.79
CA SER A 401 7.54 2.22 21.12
C SER A 401 8.78 2.49 20.26
N LEU A 402 8.58 2.80 18.98
CA LEU A 402 9.64 3.23 18.07
C LEU A 402 9.56 4.76 17.90
N ARG A 403 10.63 5.43 18.26
CA ARG A 403 10.77 6.87 18.06
C ARG A 403 11.66 7.13 16.86
N GLU A 404 11.14 7.80 15.86
CA GLU A 404 11.91 8.21 14.68
C GLU A 404 12.46 9.63 14.86
N VAL A 405 13.71 9.83 14.46
CA VAL A 405 14.40 11.12 14.47
C VAL A 405 15.10 11.30 13.12
N SER A 406 14.82 12.38 12.42
CA SER A 406 15.47 12.75 11.17
C SER A 406 16.35 13.97 11.36
N ASP A 407 17.62 13.91 10.92
CA ASP A 407 18.57 15.02 10.96
C ASP A 407 19.39 15.04 9.65
N GLY A 408 19.30 16.12 8.90
CA GLY A 408 20.06 16.29 7.65
C GLY A 408 21.59 16.34 7.82
N HIS A 409 22.10 16.31 9.07
CA HIS A 409 23.54 16.28 9.34
C HIS A 409 24.01 14.85 9.66
N SER A 410 25.06 14.42 8.96
CA SER A 410 25.81 13.19 9.26
C SER A 410 27.31 13.50 9.20
N GLU A 411 28.07 13.08 10.22
CA GLU A 411 29.50 13.44 10.35
C GLU A 411 30.38 12.68 9.35
N ASP A 412 30.14 11.37 9.17
CA ASP A 412 31.09 10.48 8.47
C ASP A 412 30.49 9.86 7.18
N TYR A 413 29.17 9.91 6.99
CA TYR A 413 28.46 9.21 5.91
C TYR A 413 27.46 10.13 5.20
N VAL A 414 27.25 9.92 3.90
CA VAL A 414 26.22 10.66 3.13
C VAL A 414 24.84 10.40 3.71
N SER A 415 24.57 9.16 4.11
CA SER A 415 23.35 8.74 4.77
C SER A 415 23.64 7.62 5.77
N LEU A 416 22.97 7.64 6.91
CA LEU A 416 23.19 6.70 8.00
C LEU A 416 21.87 6.35 8.68
N VAL A 417 21.65 5.07 8.96
CA VAL A 417 20.57 4.60 9.83
C VAL A 417 21.19 4.10 11.13
N ARG A 418 20.72 4.64 12.26
CA ARG A 418 21.15 4.20 13.59
C ARG A 418 19.95 3.78 14.42
N VAL A 419 20.06 2.62 15.06
CA VAL A 419 19.08 2.10 16.02
C VAL A 419 19.71 2.16 17.40
N SER A 420 19.02 2.77 18.35
CA SER A 420 19.53 2.96 19.70
C SER A 420 18.42 2.81 20.75
N GLY A 421 18.82 2.38 21.96
CA GLY A 421 17.91 2.25 23.09
C GLY A 421 18.64 1.82 24.35
N THR A 422 17.88 1.50 25.39
CA THR A 422 18.43 1.05 26.67
C THR A 422 18.10 -0.43 26.88
N THR A 423 19.11 -1.24 27.19
CA THR A 423 18.93 -2.66 27.52
C THR A 423 18.28 -2.83 28.89
N ALA A 424 17.79 -4.03 29.18
CA ALA A 424 17.22 -4.39 30.50
C ALA A 424 18.15 -4.07 31.67
N GLU A 425 19.48 -4.07 31.44
CA GLU A 425 20.50 -3.75 32.42
C GLU A 425 20.82 -2.23 32.56
N GLY A 426 20.07 -1.39 31.85
CA GLY A 426 20.24 0.06 31.86
C GLY A 426 21.43 0.59 31.03
N ARG A 427 22.03 -0.25 30.17
CA ARG A 427 23.12 0.15 29.27
C ARG A 427 22.58 0.66 27.95
N THR A 428 23.17 1.73 27.41
CA THR A 428 22.86 2.20 26.05
C THR A 428 23.44 1.23 25.02
N LEU A 429 22.60 0.77 24.11
CA LEU A 429 22.98 -0.05 22.95
C LEU A 429 22.74 0.75 21.68
N ARG A 430 23.74 0.76 20.78
CA ARG A 430 23.63 1.33 19.43
C ARG A 430 24.18 0.38 18.38
N VAL A 431 23.45 0.33 17.26
CA VAL A 431 23.89 -0.28 16.01
C VAL A 431 23.62 0.69 14.89
N ALA A 432 24.52 0.79 13.91
CA ALA A 432 24.31 1.68 12.77
C ALA A 432 24.84 1.06 11.48
N GLY A 433 24.23 1.48 10.37
CA GLY A 433 24.63 1.03 9.04
C GLY A 433 24.39 2.09 7.97
N THR A 434 25.08 1.92 6.86
CA THR A 434 24.98 2.76 5.66
C THR A 434 25.04 1.92 4.39
N THR A 435 24.75 2.53 3.24
CA THR A 435 24.91 1.92 1.91
C THR A 435 25.89 2.73 1.08
N PHE A 436 26.70 2.05 0.27
CA PHE A 436 27.67 2.66 -0.63
C PHE A 436 27.31 2.46 -2.10
N GLN A 437 27.37 3.51 -2.89
CA GLN A 437 27.25 3.50 -4.34
C GLN A 437 28.63 3.26 -5.01
N PRO A 438 28.73 2.63 -6.21
CA PRO A 438 27.62 1.99 -6.90
C PRO A 438 27.32 0.58 -6.37
N GLY A 439 26.05 0.15 -6.49
CA GLY A 439 25.63 -1.22 -6.21
C GLY A 439 25.04 -1.44 -4.83
N ASP A 440 24.63 -0.37 -4.13
CA ASP A 440 23.87 -0.39 -2.87
C ASP A 440 24.48 -1.32 -1.79
N ARG A 441 25.84 -1.35 -1.71
CA ARG A 441 26.54 -2.24 -0.77
C ARG A 441 26.30 -1.80 0.66
N GLU A 442 25.67 -2.68 1.42
CA GLU A 442 25.39 -2.47 2.84
C GLU A 442 26.67 -2.56 3.69
N ARG A 443 26.74 -1.73 4.72
CA ARG A 443 27.80 -1.75 5.73
C ARG A 443 27.24 -1.55 7.12
N LEU A 444 27.63 -2.40 8.05
CA LEU A 444 27.50 -2.12 9.49
C LEU A 444 28.68 -1.26 9.89
N VAL A 445 28.40 -0.09 10.48
CA VAL A 445 29.43 0.90 10.82
C VAL A 445 29.52 1.20 12.33
N GLU A 446 28.54 0.74 13.11
CA GLU A 446 28.56 0.76 14.57
C GLU A 446 27.85 -0.47 15.13
N VAL A 447 28.48 -1.21 16.06
CA VAL A 447 27.86 -2.31 16.81
C VAL A 447 28.33 -2.22 18.27
N TRP A 448 27.40 -2.38 19.24
CA TRP A 448 27.67 -2.18 20.68
C TRP A 448 28.38 -0.85 20.96
N ASN A 449 27.94 0.23 20.34
CA ASN A 449 28.54 1.57 20.47
C ASN A 449 30.01 1.63 19.99
N THR A 450 30.54 0.62 19.30
CA THR A 450 31.92 0.56 18.83
C THR A 450 31.94 0.71 17.31
N PRO A 451 32.72 1.67 16.75
CA PRO A 451 32.83 1.85 15.32
C PRO A 451 33.56 0.66 14.68
N LEU A 452 33.06 0.24 13.51
CA LEU A 452 33.65 -0.79 12.66
C LEU A 452 33.23 -0.51 11.21
N ASP A 453 33.66 -1.37 10.26
CA ASP A 453 33.22 -1.30 8.87
C ASP A 453 33.20 -2.73 8.30
N VAL A 454 32.02 -3.38 8.37
CA VAL A 454 31.87 -4.77 7.94
C VAL A 454 30.65 -4.93 7.03
N GLU A 455 30.79 -5.74 6.01
CA GLU A 455 29.67 -6.14 5.15
C GLU A 455 28.81 -7.17 5.90
N PRO A 456 27.51 -6.93 6.07
CA PRO A 456 26.63 -7.91 6.69
C PRO A 456 26.52 -9.15 5.81
N SER A 457 26.62 -10.33 6.44
CA SER A 457 26.39 -11.64 5.83
C SER A 457 25.22 -12.35 6.52
N ASP A 458 24.71 -13.42 5.91
CA ASP A 458 23.60 -14.18 6.48
C ASP A 458 23.88 -14.68 7.88
N HIS A 459 25.11 -15.10 8.14
CA HIS A 459 25.58 -15.55 9.45
C HIS A 459 26.71 -14.68 9.94
N MET A 460 26.59 -14.14 11.15
CA MET A 460 27.61 -13.31 11.79
C MET A 460 27.82 -13.72 13.24
N ALA A 461 29.03 -13.45 13.73
CA ALA A 461 29.35 -13.55 15.16
C ALA A 461 30.06 -12.27 15.62
N PHE A 462 29.75 -11.85 16.83
CA PHE A 462 30.33 -10.67 17.47
C PHE A 462 30.88 -11.04 18.84
N PHE A 463 32.08 -10.52 19.18
CA PHE A 463 32.70 -10.70 20.48
C PHE A 463 33.24 -9.38 21.00
N ARG A 464 32.91 -9.04 22.24
CA ARG A 464 33.40 -7.87 22.95
C ARG A 464 34.38 -8.33 24.03
N TYR A 465 35.64 -7.88 23.98
CA TYR A 465 36.73 -8.37 24.81
C TYR A 465 37.79 -7.30 25.03
N ASP A 466 38.70 -7.51 26.04
CA ASP A 466 39.85 -6.65 26.25
C ASP A 466 40.91 -6.86 25.15
N ASP A 467 41.35 -5.79 24.47
CA ASP A 467 42.29 -5.83 23.34
C ASP A 467 43.66 -6.41 23.80
N ARG A 468 43.96 -7.63 23.34
CA ARG A 468 45.19 -8.34 23.64
C ARG A 468 45.62 -9.26 22.50
N PRO A 469 46.94 -9.52 22.36
CA PRO A 469 47.45 -10.44 21.35
C PRO A 469 46.92 -11.86 21.51
N GLY A 470 46.69 -12.54 20.36
CA GLY A 470 46.33 -13.95 20.30
C GLY A 470 44.83 -14.25 20.23
N VAL A 471 43.96 -13.28 20.52
CA VAL A 471 42.48 -13.47 20.53
C VAL A 471 41.97 -13.95 19.17
N ILE A 472 42.36 -13.27 18.06
CA ILE A 472 41.93 -13.65 16.69
C ILE A 472 42.30 -15.10 16.38
N GLY A 473 43.53 -15.52 16.73
CA GLY A 473 44.00 -16.90 16.52
C GLY A 473 43.18 -17.93 17.31
N THR A 474 42.82 -17.61 18.55
CA THR A 474 41.98 -18.47 19.40
C THR A 474 40.57 -18.60 18.84
N VAL A 475 39.96 -17.49 18.44
CA VAL A 475 38.62 -17.48 17.84
C VAL A 475 38.60 -18.24 16.52
N GLY A 476 39.60 -18.00 15.64
CA GLY A 476 39.68 -18.70 14.35
C GLY A 476 39.87 -20.21 14.52
N SER A 477 40.71 -20.65 15.51
CA SER A 477 40.87 -22.08 15.82
C SER A 477 39.56 -22.70 16.31
N ALA A 478 38.81 -22.01 17.18
CA ALA A 478 37.59 -22.53 17.75
C ALA A 478 36.47 -22.67 16.69
N PHE A 479 36.31 -21.71 15.75
CA PHE A 479 35.37 -21.85 14.62
C PHE A 479 35.82 -23.00 13.69
N GLY A 480 37.12 -23.14 13.41
CA GLY A 480 37.63 -24.27 12.64
C GLY A 480 37.39 -25.63 13.32
N GLU A 481 37.53 -25.73 14.65
CA GLU A 481 37.17 -26.91 15.45
C GLU A 481 35.65 -27.22 15.38
N ALA A 482 34.82 -26.17 15.29
CA ALA A 482 33.36 -26.27 15.13
C ALA A 482 32.92 -26.55 13.68
N GLY A 483 33.84 -26.59 12.71
CA GLY A 483 33.57 -26.83 11.29
C GLY A 483 32.94 -25.64 10.57
N VAL A 484 33.02 -24.44 11.14
CA VAL A 484 32.45 -23.19 10.55
C VAL A 484 33.58 -22.38 9.90
N ASN A 485 33.41 -22.02 8.65
CA ASN A 485 34.36 -21.18 7.93
C ASN A 485 34.10 -19.70 8.18
N ILE A 486 35.19 -18.92 8.34
CA ILE A 486 35.16 -17.46 8.49
C ILE A 486 35.47 -16.84 7.15
N ALA A 487 34.46 -16.16 6.55
CA ALA A 487 34.60 -15.46 5.27
C ALA A 487 35.35 -14.13 5.45
N ALA A 488 35.04 -13.40 6.54
CA ALA A 488 35.69 -12.12 6.86
C ALA A 488 35.77 -11.93 8.38
N ALA A 489 36.77 -11.17 8.82
CA ALA A 489 36.94 -10.81 10.22
C ALA A 489 37.39 -9.34 10.32
N GLN A 490 36.75 -8.59 11.20
CA GLN A 490 37.12 -7.22 11.49
C GLN A 490 37.20 -6.98 12.99
N VAL A 491 38.16 -6.19 13.42
CA VAL A 491 38.29 -5.75 14.81
C VAL A 491 38.21 -4.24 14.88
N GLY A 492 37.17 -3.77 15.56
CA GLY A 492 36.99 -2.36 15.92
C GLY A 492 37.50 -2.12 17.34
N ARG A 493 38.07 -0.95 17.58
CA ARG A 493 38.49 -0.50 18.93
C ARG A 493 38.49 1.01 19.01
N ARG A 494 38.20 1.58 20.18
CA ARG A 494 38.28 3.02 20.42
C ARG A 494 39.69 3.46 20.80
N GLU A 495 40.41 2.66 21.57
CA GLU A 495 41.75 2.93 22.02
C GLU A 495 42.60 1.64 22.10
N VAL A 496 43.90 1.79 22.01
CA VAL A 496 44.86 0.66 22.08
C VAL A 496 44.90 0.09 23.50
N GLY A 497 44.65 -1.21 23.65
CA GLY A 497 44.62 -1.90 24.95
C GLY A 497 43.32 -1.70 25.75
N GLY A 498 42.32 -1.04 25.17
CA GLY A 498 40.98 -0.91 25.74
C GLY A 498 40.07 -2.06 25.31
N GLU A 499 38.78 -1.81 25.31
CA GLU A 499 37.78 -2.77 24.81
C GLU A 499 37.82 -2.85 23.27
N ALA A 500 37.80 -4.06 22.74
CA ALA A 500 37.71 -4.34 21.31
C ALA A 500 36.43 -5.10 20.97
N LEU A 501 35.92 -4.86 19.77
CA LEU A 501 34.84 -5.60 19.16
C LEU A 501 35.35 -6.37 17.96
N MET A 502 35.19 -7.69 17.95
CA MET A 502 35.42 -8.53 16.77
C MET A 502 34.08 -8.85 16.12
N ALA A 503 33.96 -8.56 14.82
CA ALA A 503 32.86 -8.97 13.97
C ALA A 503 33.36 -9.97 12.93
N LEU A 504 32.65 -11.08 12.77
CA LEU A 504 32.97 -12.17 11.85
C LEU A 504 31.79 -12.40 10.91
N SER A 505 32.05 -12.48 9.61
CA SER A 505 31.15 -13.03 8.62
C SER A 505 31.44 -14.52 8.46
N LEU A 506 30.40 -15.35 8.51
CA LEU A 506 30.49 -16.81 8.52
C LEU A 506 29.71 -17.39 7.33
N ASP A 507 30.20 -18.55 6.82
CA ASP A 507 29.53 -19.22 5.70
C ASP A 507 28.31 -20.03 6.17
N ASP A 508 28.31 -20.47 7.44
CA ASP A 508 27.26 -21.32 8.00
C ASP A 508 26.79 -20.81 9.38
N ALA A 509 25.61 -21.27 9.79
CA ALA A 509 25.08 -21.00 11.12
C ALA A 509 25.97 -21.59 12.21
N VAL A 510 26.16 -20.86 13.31
CA VAL A 510 27.03 -21.26 14.40
C VAL A 510 26.37 -22.39 15.21
N PRO A 511 27.03 -23.55 15.39
CA PRO A 511 26.52 -24.63 16.23
C PRO A 511 26.32 -24.20 17.68
N SER A 512 25.31 -24.77 18.34
CA SER A 512 24.99 -24.47 19.75
C SER A 512 26.20 -24.73 20.66
N GLY A 513 26.43 -23.84 21.64
CA GLY A 513 27.55 -23.94 22.59
C GLY A 513 28.89 -23.40 22.06
N THR A 514 29.00 -23.11 20.76
CA THR A 514 30.27 -22.63 20.18
C THR A 514 30.61 -21.21 20.67
N ILE A 515 29.64 -20.34 20.73
CA ILE A 515 29.84 -18.95 21.19
C ILE A 515 30.26 -18.92 22.64
N GLU A 516 29.58 -19.64 23.53
CA GLU A 516 29.90 -19.74 24.95
C GLU A 516 31.31 -20.28 25.15
N HIS A 517 31.70 -21.34 24.41
CA HIS A 517 33.04 -21.91 24.45
C HIS A 517 34.10 -20.88 24.04
N ILE A 518 33.83 -20.08 23.00
CA ILE A 518 34.77 -19.04 22.56
C ILE A 518 34.88 -17.94 23.61
N VAL A 519 33.73 -17.47 24.15
CA VAL A 519 33.67 -16.45 25.20
C VAL A 519 34.57 -16.86 26.39
N ASP A 520 34.44 -18.11 26.86
CA ASP A 520 35.25 -18.63 27.96
C ASP A 520 36.75 -18.69 27.61
N ARG A 521 37.09 -19.16 26.39
CA ARG A 521 38.51 -19.31 25.95
C ARG A 521 39.21 -17.97 25.82
N ILE A 522 38.55 -16.95 25.34
CA ILE A 522 39.17 -15.63 25.17
C ILE A 522 38.87 -14.67 26.33
N GLY A 523 38.07 -15.08 27.32
CA GLY A 523 37.62 -14.21 28.40
C GLY A 523 36.88 -12.97 27.88
N ALA A 524 35.99 -13.18 26.90
CA ALA A 524 35.19 -12.09 26.36
C ALA A 524 34.14 -11.65 27.37
N HIS A 525 33.82 -10.36 27.35
CA HIS A 525 32.72 -9.81 28.14
C HIS A 525 31.40 -10.33 27.62
N GLU A 526 31.32 -10.51 26.30
CA GLU A 526 30.08 -10.87 25.61
C GLU A 526 30.38 -11.48 24.23
N GLY A 527 29.56 -12.43 23.80
CA GLY A 527 29.62 -13.02 22.47
C GLY A 527 28.21 -13.35 21.96
N ARG A 528 27.94 -13.10 20.68
CA ARG A 528 26.66 -13.38 20.04
C ARG A 528 26.87 -13.90 18.63
N ALA A 529 26.04 -14.89 18.25
CA ALA A 529 25.84 -15.25 16.87
C ALA A 529 24.45 -14.82 16.41
N ILE A 530 24.32 -14.41 15.15
CA ILE A 530 23.08 -13.93 14.55
C ILE A 530 22.95 -14.44 13.12
N THR A 531 21.71 -14.74 12.72
CA THR A 531 21.32 -14.93 11.32
C THR A 531 20.55 -13.69 10.87
N LEU A 532 21.10 -12.96 9.91
CA LEU A 532 20.52 -11.70 9.40
C LEU A 532 19.50 -11.92 8.27
N GLY A 533 19.53 -13.04 7.59
CA GLY A 533 18.51 -13.40 6.61
C GLY A 533 18.86 -13.89 5.40
#